data_70f0de70e910df2f98d5192c222d44eb
#
_entry.id   70f0de70e910df2f98d5192c222d44eb
#
_cell.length_a   1.000
_cell.length_b   1.000
_cell.length_c   1.000
_cell.angle_alpha   90.00
_cell.angle_beta   90.00
_cell.angle_gamma   90.00
#
_symmetry.space_group_name_H-M   'P 1'
#
loop_
_entity.id
_entity.type
_entity.pdbx_description
1 polymer ?
#
loop_
_entity_poly.entity_id
_entity_poly.type
_entity_poly.pdbx_seq_one_letter_code
_entity_poly.pdbx_strand_id
1 'polypeptide(L)'
;MERDTQRRAVCCELVDEVARTSGEVRLKVTGASMLPALWPGDVIAVERCAFAELEPGQIVLYRQEGKLTAHRIQRISPSHVITRGDSVPACDPPVGACGVVGRVASILRNGHSIQPERSFFHRAVSSILRRSDCCTRIALRIAPRIAPLLGSRLGGSEEIPAS
;
A
#
# COMPACT_ATOMS: atom_id res chain seq x y z
N MET A 1 -22.67 -14.55 6.47
CA MET A 1 -21.70 -14.60 5.36
C MET A 1 -22.12 -13.67 4.22
N GLU A 2 -23.36 -13.69 3.75
CA GLU A 2 -23.87 -12.86 2.64
C GLU A 2 -23.87 -11.35 2.96
N ARG A 3 -24.28 -10.95 4.16
CA ARG A 3 -24.26 -9.52 4.61
C ARG A 3 -22.86 -8.92 4.65
N ASP A 4 -21.83 -9.71 4.92
CA ASP A 4 -20.45 -9.24 4.99
C ASP A 4 -19.86 -9.02 3.59
N THR A 5 -20.22 -9.88 2.66
CA THR A 5 -19.86 -9.75 1.24
C THR A 5 -20.54 -8.54 0.62
N GLN A 6 -21.81 -8.31 0.92
CA GLN A 6 -22.57 -7.14 0.46
C GLN A 6 -21.98 -5.84 1.00
N ARG A 7 -21.65 -5.78 2.28
CA ARG A 7 -21.00 -4.60 2.88
C ARG A 7 -19.65 -4.28 2.25
N ARG A 8 -18.86 -5.31 1.94
CA ARG A 8 -17.56 -5.14 1.28
C ARG A 8 -17.71 -4.61 -0.14
N ALA A 9 -18.65 -5.12 -0.90
CA ALA A 9 -18.94 -4.65 -2.25
C ALA A 9 -19.35 -3.19 -2.26
N VAL A 10 -20.28 -2.78 -1.40
CA VAL A 10 -20.71 -1.37 -1.24
C VAL A 10 -19.55 -0.48 -0.81
N CYS A 11 -18.71 -0.95 0.11
CA CYS A 11 -17.52 -0.20 0.52
C CYS A 11 -16.53 0.02 -0.64
N CYS A 12 -16.32 -0.99 -1.48
CA CYS A 12 -15.47 -0.88 -2.67
C CYS A 12 -16.01 0.14 -3.68
N GLU A 13 -17.32 0.13 -3.92
CA GLU A 13 -17.98 1.08 -4.81
C GLU A 13 -17.89 2.51 -4.28
N LEU A 14 -18.12 2.71 -2.98
CA LEU A 14 -18.01 4.01 -2.34
C LEU A 14 -16.59 4.57 -2.42
N VAL A 15 -15.58 3.75 -2.18
CA VAL A 15 -14.18 4.16 -2.27
C VAL A 15 -13.81 4.57 -3.70
N ASP A 16 -14.28 3.82 -4.70
CA ASP A 16 -14.05 4.16 -6.11
C ASP A 16 -14.76 5.46 -6.50
N GLU A 17 -15.99 5.69 -6.01
CA GLU A 17 -16.74 6.92 -6.24
C GLU A 17 -16.05 8.13 -5.59
N VAL A 18 -15.62 8.01 -4.33
CA VAL A 18 -14.88 9.08 -3.64
C VAL A 18 -13.58 9.38 -4.38
N ALA A 19 -12.81 8.36 -4.76
CA ALA A 19 -11.57 8.56 -5.52
C ALA A 19 -11.83 9.25 -6.87
N ARG A 20 -12.94 8.96 -7.54
CA ARG A 20 -13.33 9.62 -8.79
C ARG A 20 -13.73 11.08 -8.59
N THR A 21 -14.43 11.38 -7.52
CA THR A 21 -15.00 12.72 -7.29
C THR A 21 -13.98 13.67 -6.68
N SER A 22 -13.20 13.22 -5.69
CA SER A 22 -12.23 14.04 -4.96
C SER A 22 -10.79 13.92 -5.47
N GLY A 23 -10.51 12.96 -6.36
CA GLY A 23 -9.15 12.69 -6.85
C GLY A 23 -8.26 11.95 -5.84
N GLU A 24 -8.61 11.94 -4.57
CA GLU A 24 -7.87 11.28 -3.49
C GLU A 24 -8.83 10.57 -2.53
N VAL A 25 -8.38 9.44 -1.99
CA VAL A 25 -9.07 8.75 -0.89
C VAL A 25 -8.05 8.32 0.16
N ARG A 26 -8.45 8.39 1.45
CA ARG A 26 -7.62 7.95 2.58
C ARG A 26 -8.20 6.70 3.20
N LEU A 27 -7.35 5.68 3.35
CA LEU A 27 -7.76 4.38 3.84
C LEU A 27 -6.80 3.87 4.91
N LYS A 28 -7.36 3.25 5.95
CA LYS A 28 -6.57 2.60 7.00
C LYS A 28 -6.15 1.21 6.55
N VAL A 29 -4.86 0.93 6.64
CA VAL A 29 -4.29 -0.39 6.37
C VAL A 29 -4.63 -1.35 7.50
N THR A 30 -5.17 -2.52 7.16
CA THR A 30 -5.51 -3.58 8.13
C THR A 30 -4.70 -4.85 7.92
N GLY A 31 -4.21 -5.09 6.69
CA GLY A 31 -3.45 -6.27 6.31
C GLY A 31 -1.95 -6.13 6.58
N ALA A 32 -1.24 -7.28 6.56
CA ALA A 32 0.20 -7.37 6.77
C ALA A 32 0.98 -7.75 5.49
N SER A 33 0.30 -7.96 4.36
CA SER A 33 0.90 -8.42 3.10
C SER A 33 1.94 -7.47 2.51
N MET A 34 1.91 -6.19 2.92
CA MET A 34 2.80 -5.14 2.44
C MET A 34 3.93 -4.79 3.41
N LEU A 35 4.13 -5.59 4.46
CA LEU A 35 5.28 -5.38 5.33
C LEU A 35 6.62 -5.53 4.56
N PRO A 36 7.61 -4.68 4.85
CA PRO A 36 7.64 -3.60 5.84
C PRO A 36 7.18 -2.24 5.31
N ALA A 37 6.76 -2.13 4.04
CA ALA A 37 6.39 -0.86 3.43
C ALA A 37 5.12 -0.25 4.06
N LEU A 38 4.07 -1.05 4.21
CA LEU A 38 2.83 -0.66 4.89
C LEU A 38 2.62 -1.52 6.13
N TRP A 39 2.27 -0.88 7.24
CA TRP A 39 1.98 -1.53 8.51
C TRP A 39 0.48 -1.48 8.83
N PRO A 40 -0.08 -2.49 9.49
CA PRO A 40 -1.41 -2.39 10.04
C PRO A 40 -1.54 -1.15 10.94
N GLY A 41 -2.54 -0.32 10.67
CA GLY A 41 -2.75 0.96 11.37
C GLY A 41 -2.28 2.19 10.60
N ASP A 42 -1.40 2.06 9.60
CA ASP A 42 -1.08 3.17 8.71
C ASP A 42 -2.33 3.69 8.00
N VAL A 43 -2.32 4.97 7.65
CA VAL A 43 -3.31 5.55 6.74
C VAL A 43 -2.62 5.89 5.43
N ILE A 44 -3.08 5.30 4.34
CA ILE A 44 -2.58 5.58 2.99
C ILE A 44 -3.45 6.63 2.32
N ALA A 45 -2.81 7.61 1.67
CA ALA A 45 -3.46 8.50 0.73
C ALA A 45 -3.29 7.90 -0.68
N VAL A 46 -4.39 7.66 -1.34
CA VAL A 46 -4.44 7.06 -2.68
C VAL A 46 -4.93 8.11 -3.65
N GLU A 47 -4.09 8.49 -4.58
CA GLU A 47 -4.41 9.41 -5.67
C GLU A 47 -4.89 8.65 -6.90
N ARG A 48 -5.95 9.15 -7.51
CA ARG A 48 -6.36 8.66 -8.81
C ARG A 48 -5.35 9.08 -9.86
N CYS A 49 -5.00 8.15 -10.75
CA CYS A 49 -4.09 8.40 -11.87
C CYS A 49 -4.56 7.63 -13.11
N ALA A 50 -4.12 8.06 -14.27
CA ALA A 50 -4.36 7.29 -15.48
C ALA A 50 -3.55 5.97 -15.43
N PHE A 51 -4.11 4.91 -16.01
CA PHE A 51 -3.44 3.60 -16.03
C PHE A 51 -2.07 3.67 -16.72
N ALA A 52 -1.93 4.53 -17.73
CA ALA A 52 -0.68 4.75 -18.46
C ALA A 52 0.41 5.46 -17.62
N GLU A 53 0.05 6.11 -16.52
CA GLU A 53 0.98 6.78 -15.60
C GLU A 53 1.55 5.85 -14.52
N LEU A 54 1.04 4.62 -14.47
CA LEU A 54 1.50 3.63 -13.51
C LEU A 54 2.88 3.11 -13.90
N GLU A 55 3.72 2.87 -12.90
CA GLU A 55 5.08 2.36 -13.08
C GLU A 55 5.36 1.16 -12.17
N PRO A 56 6.22 0.22 -12.60
CA PRO A 56 6.71 -0.84 -11.74
C PRO A 56 7.36 -0.29 -10.47
N GLY A 57 7.07 -0.93 -9.35
CA GLY A 57 7.57 -0.51 -8.03
C GLY A 57 6.62 0.42 -7.26
N GLN A 58 5.65 1.06 -7.90
CA GLN A 58 4.60 1.81 -7.20
C GLN A 58 3.67 0.85 -6.42
N ILE A 59 3.07 1.37 -5.36
CA ILE A 59 1.99 0.68 -4.64
C ILE A 59 0.67 1.19 -5.19
N VAL A 60 -0.19 0.29 -5.63
CA VAL A 60 -1.53 0.62 -6.13
C VAL A 60 -2.61 0.02 -5.26
N LEU A 61 -3.69 0.77 -5.09
CA LEU A 61 -4.95 0.27 -4.57
C LEU A 61 -5.78 -0.24 -5.73
N TYR A 62 -6.25 -1.46 -5.63
CA TYR A 62 -7.11 -2.06 -6.66
C TYR A 62 -8.24 -2.87 -6.02
N ARG A 63 -9.27 -3.08 -6.81
CA ARG A 63 -10.43 -3.90 -6.47
C ARG A 63 -10.37 -5.23 -7.23
N GLN A 64 -10.48 -6.32 -6.50
CA GLN A 64 -10.58 -7.65 -7.05
C GLN A 64 -11.46 -8.52 -6.15
N GLU A 65 -12.41 -9.24 -6.72
CA GLU A 65 -13.32 -10.13 -5.98
C GLU A 65 -14.04 -9.47 -4.79
N GLY A 66 -14.45 -8.20 -4.97
CA GLY A 66 -15.15 -7.45 -3.92
C GLY A 66 -14.28 -7.04 -2.74
N LYS A 67 -12.95 -7.06 -2.90
CA LYS A 67 -11.99 -6.61 -1.88
C LYS A 67 -11.13 -5.48 -2.44
N LEU A 68 -10.76 -4.56 -1.56
CA LEU A 68 -9.72 -3.56 -1.82
C LEU A 68 -8.38 -4.09 -1.31
N THR A 69 -7.39 -4.06 -2.17
CA THR A 69 -6.04 -4.53 -1.87
C THR A 69 -5.03 -3.49 -2.33
N ALA A 70 -4.05 -3.21 -1.47
CA ALA A 70 -2.93 -2.33 -1.81
C ALA A 70 -1.66 -3.17 -1.92
N HIS A 71 -1.14 -3.36 -3.13
CA HIS A 71 0.06 -4.15 -3.39
C HIS A 71 1.00 -3.43 -4.37
N ARG A 72 2.25 -3.91 -4.45
CA ARG A 72 3.27 -3.31 -5.29
C ARG A 72 3.23 -3.87 -6.70
N ILE A 73 3.27 -2.98 -7.69
CA ILE A 73 3.35 -3.35 -9.11
C ILE A 73 4.69 -4.05 -9.37
N GLN A 74 4.64 -5.26 -9.88
CA GLN A 74 5.78 -6.04 -10.33
C GLN A 74 6.02 -5.87 -11.83
N ARG A 75 4.95 -5.87 -12.61
CA ARG A 75 4.97 -5.71 -14.08
C ARG A 75 3.72 -4.99 -14.55
N ILE A 76 3.85 -4.29 -15.67
CA ILE A 76 2.76 -3.61 -16.36
C ILE A 76 2.70 -4.11 -17.79
N SER A 77 1.48 -4.37 -18.25
CA SER A 77 1.14 -4.64 -19.65
C SER A 77 0.13 -3.59 -20.11
N PRO A 78 -0.13 -3.43 -21.40
CA PRO A 78 -1.07 -2.41 -21.89
C PRO A 78 -2.49 -2.54 -21.32
N SER A 79 -2.92 -3.74 -20.93
CA SER A 79 -4.28 -4.02 -20.44
C SER A 79 -4.37 -4.35 -18.96
N HIS A 80 -3.27 -4.68 -18.29
CA HIS A 80 -3.29 -5.13 -16.89
C HIS A 80 -1.97 -4.88 -16.17
N VAL A 81 -2.03 -4.87 -14.85
CA VAL A 81 -0.87 -4.89 -13.95
C VAL A 81 -0.80 -6.23 -13.23
N ILE A 82 0.42 -6.68 -12.96
CA ILE A 82 0.70 -7.79 -12.04
C ILE A 82 1.25 -7.18 -10.77
N THR A 83 0.57 -7.42 -9.68
CA THR A 83 0.93 -6.91 -8.35
C THR A 83 1.41 -8.04 -7.43
N ARG A 84 2.01 -7.65 -6.31
CA ARG A 84 2.40 -8.57 -5.25
C ARG A 84 2.57 -7.83 -3.94
N GLY A 85 2.13 -8.44 -2.84
CA GLY A 85 2.46 -7.98 -1.50
C GLY A 85 3.95 -8.13 -1.20
N ASP A 86 4.53 -7.17 -0.50
CA ASP A 86 5.97 -7.16 -0.21
C ASP A 86 6.40 -8.36 0.66
N SER A 87 5.54 -8.84 1.56
CA SER A 87 5.77 -10.02 2.40
C SER A 87 5.19 -11.32 1.82
N VAL A 88 4.53 -11.27 0.66
CA VAL A 88 3.88 -12.44 0.03
C VAL A 88 4.75 -12.99 -1.09
N PRO A 89 5.00 -14.32 -1.16
CA PRO A 89 5.85 -14.91 -2.19
C PRO A 89 5.20 -14.92 -3.58
N ALA A 90 3.90 -15.16 -3.67
CA ALA A 90 3.16 -15.26 -4.92
C ALA A 90 2.71 -13.89 -5.44
N CYS A 91 2.68 -13.75 -6.77
CA CYS A 91 2.02 -12.62 -7.42
C CYS A 91 0.50 -12.79 -7.38
N ASP A 92 -0.20 -11.65 -7.40
CA ASP A 92 -1.64 -11.64 -7.53
C ASP A 92 -2.07 -11.98 -8.96
N PRO A 93 -3.31 -12.40 -9.18
CA PRO A 93 -3.88 -12.49 -10.52
C PRO A 93 -3.83 -11.13 -11.23
N PRO A 94 -3.78 -11.11 -12.59
CA PRO A 94 -3.76 -9.88 -13.36
C PRO A 94 -4.93 -8.96 -13.02
N VAL A 95 -4.64 -7.68 -12.79
CA VAL A 95 -5.64 -6.65 -12.50
C VAL A 95 -5.77 -5.74 -13.71
N GLY A 96 -6.93 -5.72 -14.33
CA GLY A 96 -7.24 -4.83 -15.45
C GLY A 96 -7.35 -3.36 -15.02
N ALA A 97 -7.25 -2.45 -15.98
CA ALA A 97 -7.30 -1.01 -15.74
C ALA A 97 -8.53 -0.56 -14.95
N CYS A 98 -9.70 -1.17 -15.21
CA CYS A 98 -10.94 -0.85 -14.50
C CYS A 98 -10.96 -1.32 -13.02
N GLY A 99 -10.06 -2.22 -12.66
CA GLY A 99 -9.90 -2.68 -11.28
C GLY A 99 -8.98 -1.78 -10.45
N VAL A 100 -8.16 -0.95 -11.09
CA VAL A 100 -7.24 -0.06 -10.36
C VAL A 100 -7.97 1.20 -9.92
N VAL A 101 -7.94 1.49 -8.62
CA VAL A 101 -8.53 2.69 -8.01
C VAL A 101 -7.56 3.87 -8.10
N GLY A 102 -6.27 3.64 -7.80
CA GLY A 102 -5.26 4.68 -7.84
C GLY A 102 -3.92 4.21 -7.27
N ARG A 103 -2.94 5.10 -7.25
CA ARG A 103 -1.62 4.86 -6.65
C ARG A 103 -1.54 5.43 -5.23
N VAL A 104 -0.79 4.78 -4.36
CA VAL A 104 -0.49 5.30 -3.02
C VAL A 104 0.52 6.45 -3.16
N ALA A 105 0.09 7.65 -2.82
CA ALA A 105 0.90 8.87 -2.90
C ALA A 105 1.67 9.12 -1.60
N SER A 106 1.03 8.86 -0.45
CA SER A 106 1.68 9.03 0.86
C SER A 106 1.15 8.03 1.88
N ILE A 107 1.92 7.85 2.95
CA ILE A 107 1.61 6.98 4.09
C ILE A 107 1.71 7.81 5.35
N LEU A 108 0.63 7.88 6.12
CA LEU A 108 0.64 8.52 7.44
C LEU A 108 0.82 7.43 8.51
N ARG A 109 1.94 7.49 9.20
CA ARG A 109 2.31 6.58 10.29
C ARG A 109 2.62 7.37 11.55
N ASN A 110 1.87 7.15 12.64
CA ASN A 110 2.06 7.86 13.91
C ASN A 110 2.07 9.40 13.77
N GLY A 111 1.25 9.96 12.87
CA GLY A 111 1.20 11.41 12.61
C GLY A 111 2.25 11.93 11.63
N HIS A 112 3.21 11.10 11.20
CA HIS A 112 4.25 11.48 10.23
C HIS A 112 3.91 11.02 8.82
N SER A 113 4.05 11.91 7.84
CA SER A 113 3.88 11.58 6.44
C SER A 113 5.16 10.96 5.88
N ILE A 114 5.03 9.78 5.27
CA ILE A 114 6.12 9.01 4.69
C ILE A 114 5.80 8.81 3.20
N GLN A 115 6.78 9.02 2.34
CA GLN A 115 6.63 8.70 0.92
C GLN A 115 6.72 7.19 0.72
N PRO A 116 5.87 6.59 -0.14
CA PRO A 116 5.98 5.19 -0.49
C PRO A 116 7.24 4.96 -1.31
N GLU A 117 8.34 4.60 -0.62
CA GLU A 117 9.64 4.48 -1.28
C GLU A 117 9.68 3.34 -2.30
N ARG A 118 10.29 3.62 -3.45
CA ARG A 118 10.73 2.63 -4.45
C ARG A 118 11.99 1.87 -4.00
N SER A 119 12.39 1.99 -2.73
CA SER A 119 13.73 1.69 -2.20
C SER A 119 14.14 0.22 -2.34
N PHE A 120 15.37 0.02 -2.77
CA PHE A 120 16.07 -1.27 -2.78
C PHE A 120 16.11 -1.95 -1.41
N PHE A 121 16.17 -1.17 -0.34
CA PHE A 121 16.20 -1.68 1.04
C PHE A 121 14.90 -2.44 1.39
N HIS A 122 13.75 -1.91 1.00
CA HIS A 122 12.47 -2.61 1.17
C HIS A 122 12.43 -3.94 0.40
N ARG A 123 13.06 -4.02 -0.77
CA ARG A 123 13.14 -5.26 -1.56
C ARG A 123 13.97 -6.33 -0.86
N ALA A 124 15.09 -5.96 -0.23
CA ALA A 124 15.95 -6.88 0.53
C ALA A 124 15.24 -7.41 1.77
N VAL A 125 14.63 -6.54 2.58
CA VAL A 125 13.88 -6.92 3.79
C VAL A 125 12.63 -7.74 3.41
N SER A 126 11.90 -7.35 2.39
CA SER A 126 10.76 -8.11 1.87
C SER A 126 11.15 -9.51 1.40
N SER A 127 12.37 -9.67 0.85
CA SER A 127 12.88 -10.99 0.44
C SER A 127 13.11 -11.92 1.63
N ILE A 128 13.56 -11.37 2.75
CA ILE A 128 13.75 -12.11 4.02
C ILE A 128 12.40 -12.49 4.61
N LEU A 129 11.45 -11.56 4.67
CA LEU A 129 10.10 -11.79 5.21
C LEU A 129 9.34 -12.86 4.41
N ARG A 130 9.51 -12.88 3.08
CA ARG A 130 8.89 -13.89 2.20
C ARG A 130 9.37 -15.32 2.45
N ARG A 131 10.54 -15.48 3.07
CA ARG A 131 11.13 -16.80 3.31
C ARG A 131 10.59 -17.51 4.54
N SER A 132 9.87 -16.80 5.41
CA SER A 132 9.37 -17.36 6.66
C SER A 132 8.09 -16.65 7.13
N ASP A 133 6.99 -17.40 7.22
CA ASP A 133 5.74 -16.95 7.87
C ASP A 133 5.99 -16.58 9.35
N CYS A 134 7.00 -17.19 9.98
CA CYS A 134 7.41 -16.88 11.33
C CYS A 134 7.95 -15.45 11.46
N CYS A 135 8.74 -14.97 10.47
CA CYS A 135 9.26 -13.60 10.47
C CYS A 135 8.14 -12.55 10.34
N THR A 136 7.10 -12.83 9.56
CA THR A 136 5.93 -11.93 9.44
C THR A 136 5.16 -11.84 10.76
N ARG A 137 4.97 -12.95 11.47
CA ARG A 137 4.31 -12.97 12.78
C ARG A 137 5.14 -12.28 13.86
N ILE A 138 6.46 -12.42 13.81
CA ILE A 138 7.39 -11.72 14.72
C ILE A 138 7.40 -10.23 14.41
N ALA A 139 7.46 -9.83 13.14
CA ALA A 139 7.40 -8.43 12.72
C ALA A 139 6.11 -7.75 13.20
N LEU A 140 4.96 -8.42 13.11
CA LEU A 140 3.68 -7.91 13.63
C LEU A 140 3.66 -7.73 15.15
N ARG A 141 4.34 -8.59 15.91
CA ARG A 141 4.44 -8.48 17.37
C ARG A 141 5.36 -7.35 17.82
N ILE A 142 6.36 -7.02 17.01
CA ILE A 142 7.37 -5.99 17.34
C ILE A 142 6.98 -4.64 16.73
N ALA A 143 6.07 -4.64 15.77
CA ALA A 143 5.58 -3.46 15.05
C ALA A 143 5.26 -2.24 15.94
N PRO A 144 4.45 -2.37 17.00
CA PRO A 144 4.08 -1.23 17.84
C PRO A 144 5.26 -0.69 18.67
N ARG A 145 6.33 -1.47 18.82
CA ARG A 145 7.52 -1.06 19.60
C ARG A 145 8.60 -0.40 18.77
N ILE A 146 8.68 -0.69 17.47
CA ILE A 146 9.75 -0.21 16.58
C ILE A 146 9.26 0.95 15.68
N ALA A 147 7.96 1.06 15.44
CA ALA A 147 7.38 2.13 14.63
C ALA A 147 7.83 3.55 15.05
N PRO A 148 7.89 3.92 16.35
CA PRO A 148 8.38 5.23 16.76
C PRO A 148 9.88 5.44 16.53
N LEU A 149 10.70 4.37 16.53
CA LEU A 149 12.16 4.46 16.36
C LEU A 149 12.59 4.61 14.89
N LEU A 150 11.81 4.09 13.95
CA LEU A 150 12.07 4.22 12.52
C LEU A 150 11.63 5.58 11.97
N GLY A 151 10.60 6.21 12.55
CA GLY A 151 10.15 7.55 12.17
C GLY A 151 11.14 8.66 12.52
N SER A 152 11.93 8.50 13.59
CA SER A 152 12.88 9.52 14.06
C SER A 152 14.21 9.57 13.29
N ARG A 153 14.55 8.56 12.50
CA ARG A 153 15.81 8.53 11.73
C ARG A 153 15.69 9.02 10.28
N LEU A 154 14.46 9.24 9.78
CA LEU A 154 14.23 9.70 8.41
C LEU A 154 13.79 11.16 8.32
N GLY A 155 13.67 11.84 9.45
CA GLY A 155 13.39 13.27 9.55
C GLY A 155 14.65 14.08 9.82
N GLY A 156 15.64 14.02 8.93
CA GLY A 156 16.75 14.97 8.91
C GLY A 156 16.22 16.32 8.43
N SER A 157 16.05 17.22 9.35
CA SER A 157 15.62 18.60 9.17
C SER A 157 16.58 19.37 8.25
N GLU A 158 16.12 19.86 7.13
CA GLU A 158 16.66 21.07 6.55
C GLU A 158 15.82 22.24 7.06
N GLU A 159 16.30 22.87 8.14
CA GLU A 159 15.91 24.22 8.52
C GLU A 159 16.45 25.18 7.45
N ILE A 160 15.54 25.82 6.73
CA ILE A 160 15.86 26.96 5.87
C ILE A 160 15.88 28.19 6.79
N PRO A 161 17.01 28.91 6.94
CA PRO A 161 17.04 30.16 7.69
C PRO A 161 16.29 31.24 6.91
N ALA A 162 15.32 31.86 7.54
CA ALA A 162 14.69 33.09 7.07
C ALA A 162 15.70 34.25 7.20
N SER A 163 15.91 34.96 6.11
CA SER A 163 16.45 36.34 6.08
C SER A 163 15.52 37.19 5.22
#